data_1143bda20077070b53a130561dce548f
#
_entry.id   1143bda20077070b53a130561dce548f
#
_cell.length_a   1.000
_cell.length_b   1.000
_cell.length_c   1.000
_cell.angle_alpha   90.00
_cell.angle_beta   90.00
_cell.angle_gamma   90.00
#
_symmetry.space_group_name_H-M   'P 1'
#
loop_
_entity.id
_entity.type
_entity.pdbx_description
1 polymer ?
#
loop_
_entity_poly.entity_id
_entity_poly.type
_entity_poly.pdbx_seq_one_letter_code
_entity_poly.pdbx_strand_id
1 'polypeptide(L)'
;RKYQFREDSGPTSHSVQPEKYLEIDNFYTTTIYEKGAEIIRMSNTILSENKFKKGFKNFISKFDGKAATIDNFIDSIFAEEKEINVDAFKLWYKQNGTPKVFIKRYWDDINKKLSITFSQFDDSDKTLIIPINIAVFSDFNKFKEYKFILKQKKDSLIIEDFNTKFNKPIITYFREFSAPVIWETDTTYDEEIFIIENEID
;
A
#
# COMPACT_ATOMS: atom_id res chain seq x y z
N ARG A 1 10.99 -8.06 -0.61
CA ARG A 1 10.93 -7.54 0.80
C ARG A 1 12.27 -7.69 1.51
N LYS A 2 12.75 -8.92 1.71
CA LYS A 2 13.94 -9.22 2.56
C LYS A 2 15.17 -8.38 2.22
N TYR A 3 15.47 -8.22 0.94
CA TYR A 3 16.63 -7.46 0.47
C TYR A 3 16.32 -5.98 0.32
N GLN A 4 15.16 -5.63 -0.24
CA GLN A 4 14.77 -4.26 -0.54
C GLN A 4 14.52 -3.44 0.74
N PHE A 5 13.79 -3.97 1.74
CA PHE A 5 13.59 -3.27 3.01
C PHE A 5 14.89 -3.07 3.79
N ARG A 6 15.83 -4.01 3.67
CA ARG A 6 17.16 -3.88 4.28
C ARG A 6 17.97 -2.78 3.61
N GLU A 7 17.96 -2.69 2.27
CA GLU A 7 18.63 -1.61 1.53
C GLU A 7 17.97 -0.26 1.86
N ASP A 8 16.65 -0.20 1.89
CA ASP A 8 15.88 1.02 2.14
C ASP A 8 16.00 1.57 3.58
N SER A 9 16.37 0.72 4.54
CA SER A 9 16.66 1.09 5.94
C SER A 9 18.13 1.36 6.25
N GLY A 10 19.01 1.16 5.28
CA GLY A 10 20.46 1.26 5.46
C GLY A 10 21.05 2.61 4.99
N PRO A 11 22.38 2.77 5.13
CA PRO A 11 23.07 3.97 4.69
C PRO A 11 23.07 4.16 3.16
N THR A 12 22.73 3.11 2.41
CA THR A 12 22.59 3.12 0.95
C THR A 12 21.17 3.38 0.48
N SER A 13 20.27 3.75 1.39
CA SER A 13 18.89 4.09 1.07
C SER A 13 18.82 5.23 0.06
N HIS A 14 18.04 5.05 -0.99
CA HIS A 14 17.83 6.04 -2.03
C HIS A 14 16.42 5.90 -2.64
N SER A 15 16.01 6.94 -3.38
CA SER A 15 14.72 6.89 -4.09
C SER A 15 14.76 5.95 -5.30
N VAL A 16 13.59 5.47 -5.76
CA VAL A 16 13.48 4.70 -7.00
C VAL A 16 13.85 5.54 -8.23
N GLN A 17 13.59 6.85 -8.16
CA GLN A 17 13.99 7.82 -9.17
C GLN A 17 15.01 8.80 -8.55
N PRO A 18 16.31 8.43 -8.45
CA PRO A 18 17.32 9.30 -7.88
C PRO A 18 17.59 10.51 -8.80
N GLU A 19 17.68 11.69 -8.21
CA GLU A 19 17.99 12.92 -8.96
C GLU A 19 19.48 13.00 -9.38
N LYS A 20 20.34 12.27 -8.67
CA LYS A 20 21.80 12.25 -8.90
C LYS A 20 22.31 10.83 -8.75
N TYR A 21 23.30 10.50 -9.55
CA TYR A 21 24.05 9.25 -9.47
C TYR A 21 25.54 9.51 -9.69
N LEU A 22 26.38 8.67 -9.15
CA LEU A 22 27.84 8.76 -9.30
C LEU A 22 28.33 7.86 -10.41
N GLU A 23 27.76 6.65 -10.51
CA GLU A 23 28.14 5.62 -11.47
C GLU A 23 26.88 5.00 -12.08
N ILE A 24 26.99 4.46 -13.30
CA ILE A 24 25.85 3.86 -14.00
C ILE A 24 25.27 2.66 -13.25
N ASP A 25 26.09 1.94 -12.49
CA ASP A 25 25.69 0.80 -11.68
C ASP A 25 24.69 1.20 -10.56
N ASN A 26 24.60 2.48 -10.20
CA ASN A 26 23.62 2.98 -9.24
C ASN A 26 22.18 2.87 -9.73
N PHE A 27 21.95 2.58 -11.02
CA PHE A 27 20.61 2.28 -11.56
C PHE A 27 20.20 0.81 -11.44
N TYR A 28 21.08 -0.07 -10.97
CA TYR A 28 20.84 -1.52 -10.89
C TYR A 28 20.70 -2.01 -9.43
N THR A 29 20.09 -1.21 -8.57
CA THR A 29 19.90 -1.54 -7.16
C THR A 29 18.61 -2.33 -6.92
N THR A 30 18.54 -3.02 -5.79
CA THR A 30 17.32 -3.70 -5.35
C THR A 30 16.16 -2.73 -5.19
N THR A 31 16.42 -1.52 -4.71
CA THR A 31 15.40 -0.48 -4.57
C THR A 31 14.80 -0.09 -5.92
N ILE A 32 15.61 0.17 -6.93
CA ILE A 32 15.08 0.56 -8.25
C ILE A 32 14.25 -0.56 -8.87
N TYR A 33 14.71 -1.80 -8.82
CA TYR A 33 13.99 -2.93 -9.40
C TYR A 33 12.82 -3.40 -8.56
N GLU A 34 13.04 -3.74 -7.30
CA GLU A 34 12.02 -4.39 -6.48
C GLU A 34 10.98 -3.39 -5.97
N LYS A 35 11.41 -2.26 -5.40
CA LYS A 35 10.47 -1.21 -4.97
C LYS A 35 9.76 -0.59 -6.17
N GLY A 36 10.46 -0.39 -7.30
CA GLY A 36 9.85 0.06 -8.56
C GLY A 36 8.75 -0.88 -9.03
N ALA A 37 8.98 -2.19 -9.05
CA ALA A 37 7.98 -3.19 -9.40
C ALA A 37 6.79 -3.17 -8.43
N GLU A 38 7.03 -3.02 -7.11
CA GLU A 38 5.97 -2.94 -6.10
C GLU A 38 5.13 -1.67 -6.27
N ILE A 39 5.70 -0.53 -6.64
CA ILE A 39 4.93 0.70 -6.92
C ILE A 39 4.01 0.49 -8.13
N ILE A 40 4.49 -0.18 -9.18
CA ILE A 40 3.67 -0.51 -10.35
C ILE A 40 2.55 -1.47 -9.97
N ARG A 41 2.85 -2.53 -9.18
CA ARG A 41 1.84 -3.46 -8.68
C ARG A 41 0.81 -2.77 -7.80
N MET A 42 1.25 -1.84 -6.94
CA MET A 42 0.39 -1.03 -6.08
C MET A 42 -0.58 -0.15 -6.90
N SER A 43 -0.16 0.40 -8.04
CA SER A 43 -1.07 1.12 -8.93
C SER A 43 -2.16 0.21 -9.50
N ASN A 44 -1.85 -1.05 -9.81
CA ASN A 44 -2.87 -2.04 -10.18
C ASN A 44 -3.84 -2.36 -9.03
N THR A 45 -3.34 -2.46 -7.80
CA THR A 45 -4.18 -2.66 -6.60
C THR A 45 -5.16 -1.51 -6.38
N ILE A 46 -4.72 -0.27 -6.60
CA ILE A 46 -5.57 0.93 -6.51
C ILE A 46 -6.64 0.96 -7.60
N LEU A 47 -6.23 0.74 -8.86
CA LEU A 47 -7.07 0.97 -10.04
C LEU A 47 -7.99 -0.21 -10.40
N SER A 48 -7.74 -1.40 -9.96
CA SER A 48 -8.21 -2.66 -10.50
C SER A 48 -7.54 -3.04 -11.85
N GLU A 49 -7.53 -4.33 -12.15
CA GLU A 49 -6.83 -4.89 -13.32
C GLU A 49 -7.28 -4.26 -14.65
N ASN A 50 -8.59 -4.07 -14.82
CA ASN A 50 -9.13 -3.55 -16.08
C ASN A 50 -8.73 -2.09 -16.34
N LYS A 51 -8.83 -1.23 -15.32
CA LYS A 51 -8.41 0.18 -15.41
C LYS A 51 -6.90 0.28 -15.62
N PHE A 52 -6.11 -0.52 -14.89
CA PHE A 52 -4.67 -0.56 -15.06
C PHE A 52 -4.26 -0.98 -16.48
N LYS A 53 -4.84 -2.07 -17.01
CA LYS A 53 -4.59 -2.52 -18.39
C LYS A 53 -4.94 -1.46 -19.43
N LYS A 54 -6.03 -0.72 -19.23
CA LYS A 54 -6.42 0.39 -20.11
C LYS A 54 -5.40 1.52 -20.06
N GLY A 55 -4.99 1.95 -18.87
CA GLY A 55 -3.95 2.96 -18.68
C GLY A 55 -2.62 2.53 -19.31
N PHE A 56 -2.23 1.27 -19.17
CA PHE A 56 -1.02 0.72 -19.78
C PHE A 56 -1.09 0.75 -21.31
N LYS A 57 -2.21 0.35 -21.90
CA LYS A 57 -2.43 0.47 -23.35
C LYS A 57 -2.35 1.92 -23.83
N ASN A 58 -2.92 2.85 -23.08
CA ASN A 58 -2.82 4.29 -23.39
C ASN A 58 -1.36 4.77 -23.37
N PHE A 59 -0.57 4.33 -22.39
CA PHE A 59 0.84 4.65 -22.32
C PHE A 59 1.59 4.16 -23.57
N ILE A 60 1.46 2.87 -23.90
CA ILE A 60 2.11 2.30 -25.09
C ILE A 60 1.67 3.07 -26.35
N SER A 61 0.37 3.28 -26.55
CA SER A 61 -0.16 3.99 -27.73
C SER A 61 0.41 5.41 -27.92
N LYS A 62 0.69 6.11 -26.79
CA LYS A 62 1.21 7.49 -26.85
C LYS A 62 2.71 7.56 -27.01
N PHE A 63 3.44 6.61 -26.43
CA PHE A 63 4.88 6.71 -26.22
C PHE A 63 5.69 5.62 -26.92
N ASP A 64 5.06 4.70 -27.67
CA ASP A 64 5.78 3.71 -28.46
C ASP A 64 6.74 4.40 -29.46
N GLY A 65 7.99 3.94 -29.45
CA GLY A 65 9.07 4.53 -30.24
C GLY A 65 9.53 5.93 -29.82
N LYS A 66 9.11 6.42 -28.63
CA LYS A 66 9.50 7.72 -28.08
C LYS A 66 10.23 7.58 -26.75
N ALA A 67 11.02 8.58 -26.39
CA ALA A 67 11.55 8.69 -25.03
C ALA A 67 10.40 9.07 -24.06
N ALA A 68 10.13 8.22 -23.06
CA ALA A 68 9.10 8.44 -22.06
C ALA A 68 9.72 8.54 -20.66
N THR A 69 9.06 9.30 -19.79
CA THR A 69 9.43 9.45 -18.38
C THR A 69 8.53 8.62 -17.48
N ILE A 70 8.93 8.46 -16.21
CA ILE A 70 8.06 7.86 -15.16
C ILE A 70 6.76 8.66 -15.04
N ASP A 71 6.83 9.99 -15.08
CA ASP A 71 5.64 10.85 -15.03
C ASP A 71 4.68 10.55 -16.19
N ASN A 72 5.19 10.41 -17.43
CA ASN A 72 4.36 10.02 -18.58
C ASN A 72 3.67 8.67 -18.37
N PHE A 73 4.36 7.72 -17.76
CA PHE A 73 3.80 6.41 -17.44
C PHE A 73 2.68 6.53 -16.40
N ILE A 74 2.95 7.16 -15.25
CA ILE A 74 1.99 7.28 -14.16
C ILE A 74 0.76 8.10 -14.58
N ASP A 75 0.94 9.23 -15.28
CA ASP A 75 -0.16 10.04 -15.80
C ASP A 75 -1.05 9.26 -16.78
N SER A 76 -0.44 8.37 -17.57
CA SER A 76 -1.20 7.51 -18.48
C SER A 76 -1.97 6.41 -17.74
N ILE A 77 -1.35 5.81 -16.71
CA ILE A 77 -1.98 4.76 -15.89
C ILE A 77 -3.20 5.32 -15.15
N PHE A 78 -3.08 6.51 -14.55
CA PHE A 78 -4.14 7.13 -13.75
C PHE A 78 -5.05 8.09 -14.52
N ALA A 79 -4.96 8.16 -15.85
CA ALA A 79 -5.66 9.16 -16.66
C ALA A 79 -7.19 9.22 -16.45
N GLU A 80 -7.82 8.10 -16.12
CA GLU A 80 -9.26 8.01 -15.89
C GLU A 80 -9.64 8.00 -14.39
N GLU A 81 -8.65 8.05 -13.49
CA GLU A 81 -8.87 7.99 -12.05
C GLU A 81 -8.86 9.39 -11.44
N LYS A 82 -10.05 9.90 -11.07
CA LYS A 82 -10.22 11.26 -10.56
C LYS A 82 -10.14 11.36 -9.03
N GLU A 83 -10.26 10.24 -8.33
CA GLU A 83 -10.31 10.23 -6.87
C GLU A 83 -8.92 10.13 -6.23
N ILE A 84 -7.90 9.86 -7.03
CA ILE A 84 -6.51 9.71 -6.57
C ILE A 84 -5.73 10.97 -6.94
N ASN A 85 -5.06 11.55 -5.95
CA ASN A 85 -4.05 12.57 -6.18
C ASN A 85 -2.80 11.92 -6.78
N VAL A 86 -2.66 12.03 -8.10
CA VAL A 86 -1.57 11.41 -8.86
C VAL A 86 -0.21 11.96 -8.46
N ASP A 87 -0.11 13.25 -8.13
CA ASP A 87 1.15 13.86 -7.68
C ASP A 87 1.58 13.29 -6.31
N ALA A 88 0.62 13.05 -5.42
CA ALA A 88 0.90 12.36 -4.17
C ALA A 88 1.31 10.89 -4.38
N PHE A 89 0.77 10.22 -5.41
CA PHE A 89 1.23 8.88 -5.78
C PHE A 89 2.67 8.88 -6.34
N LYS A 90 3.03 9.87 -7.16
CA LYS A 90 4.39 10.02 -7.70
C LYS A 90 5.47 10.20 -6.61
N LEU A 91 5.09 10.62 -5.40
CA LEU A 91 6.04 10.70 -4.28
C LEU A 91 6.70 9.36 -3.95
N TRP A 92 6.04 8.23 -4.23
CA TRP A 92 6.63 6.90 -4.06
C TRP A 92 7.93 6.69 -4.84
N TYR A 93 8.09 7.35 -5.99
CA TYR A 93 9.32 7.29 -6.79
C TYR A 93 10.41 8.23 -6.28
N LYS A 94 10.05 9.28 -5.55
CA LYS A 94 10.95 10.37 -5.14
C LYS A 94 11.44 10.26 -3.71
N GLN A 95 10.72 9.50 -2.87
CA GLN A 95 11.10 9.33 -1.47
C GLN A 95 12.03 8.12 -1.27
N ASN A 96 12.92 8.20 -0.28
CA ASN A 96 13.72 7.08 0.25
C ASN A 96 13.10 6.55 1.54
N GLY A 97 13.55 5.37 1.94
CA GLY A 97 13.06 4.70 3.12
C GLY A 97 11.69 4.06 2.94
N THR A 98 11.35 3.20 3.87
CA THR A 98 10.08 2.48 3.86
C THR A 98 9.09 3.19 4.78
N PRO A 99 7.94 3.67 4.27
CA PRO A 99 6.94 4.35 5.08
C PRO A 99 6.40 3.46 6.20
N LYS A 100 6.02 4.07 7.32
CA LYS A 100 5.40 3.38 8.45
C LYS A 100 3.93 3.72 8.54
N VAL A 101 3.12 2.72 8.86
CA VAL A 101 1.68 2.87 9.11
C VAL A 101 1.34 2.34 10.49
N PHE A 102 0.80 3.19 11.34
CA PHE A 102 0.27 2.81 12.65
C PHE A 102 -1.23 2.59 12.54
N ILE A 103 -1.69 1.46 13.08
CA ILE A 103 -3.07 1.01 12.98
C ILE A 103 -3.64 0.86 14.37
N LYS A 104 -4.78 1.48 14.62
CA LYS A 104 -5.55 1.31 15.84
C LYS A 104 -6.98 0.95 15.50
N ARG A 105 -7.55 -0.01 16.21
CA ARG A 105 -8.94 -0.40 16.05
C ARG A 105 -9.74 -0.12 17.32
N TYR A 106 -11.00 0.19 17.12
CA TYR A 106 -12.00 0.31 18.17
C TYR A 106 -13.22 -0.51 17.77
N TRP A 107 -13.66 -1.40 18.67
CA TRP A 107 -14.86 -2.19 18.51
C TRP A 107 -15.94 -1.73 19.47
N ASP A 108 -17.09 -1.35 18.94
CA ASP A 108 -18.31 -1.06 19.69
C ASP A 108 -19.26 -2.27 19.55
N ASP A 109 -19.30 -3.12 20.57
CA ASP A 109 -20.08 -4.34 20.56
C ASP A 109 -21.59 -4.07 20.66
N ILE A 110 -21.99 -2.94 21.23
CA ILE A 110 -23.40 -2.55 21.36
C ILE A 110 -23.93 -2.16 19.98
N ASN A 111 -23.24 -1.30 19.28
CA ASN A 111 -23.63 -0.79 17.97
C ASN A 111 -23.11 -1.63 16.80
N LYS A 112 -22.39 -2.74 17.09
CA LYS A 112 -21.77 -3.62 16.07
C LYS A 112 -20.93 -2.84 15.06
N LYS A 113 -20.16 -1.87 15.57
CA LYS A 113 -19.37 -0.93 14.77
C LYS A 113 -17.89 -1.12 15.00
N LEU A 114 -17.16 -1.37 13.91
CA LEU A 114 -15.70 -1.44 13.91
C LEU A 114 -15.12 -0.18 13.26
N SER A 115 -14.25 0.51 13.98
CA SER A 115 -13.49 1.65 13.47
C SER A 115 -12.01 1.29 13.42
N ILE A 116 -11.39 1.41 12.26
CA ILE A 116 -9.96 1.14 12.06
C ILE A 116 -9.30 2.44 11.61
N THR A 117 -8.43 2.98 12.43
CA THR A 117 -7.71 4.23 12.15
C THR A 117 -6.30 3.92 11.68
N PHE A 118 -5.93 4.46 10.54
CA PHE A 118 -4.61 4.37 9.94
C PHE A 118 -3.91 5.71 10.02
N SER A 119 -2.65 5.72 10.44
CA SER A 119 -1.81 6.93 10.49
C SER A 119 -0.48 6.62 9.82
N GLN A 120 -0.10 7.40 8.80
CA GLN A 120 1.14 7.21 8.07
C GLN A 120 2.22 8.20 8.55
N PHE A 121 3.45 7.69 8.56
CA PHE A 121 4.65 8.47 8.89
C PHE A 121 5.74 8.17 7.87
N ASP A 122 6.35 9.20 7.37
CA ASP A 122 7.59 9.13 6.63
C ASP A 122 8.52 10.28 7.07
N ASP A 123 9.81 10.12 6.83
CA ASP A 123 10.82 11.10 7.26
C ASP A 123 10.72 12.43 6.50
N SER A 124 10.07 12.47 5.35
CA SER A 124 9.87 13.66 4.52
C SER A 124 8.64 14.49 4.89
N ASP A 125 7.85 14.03 5.87
CA ASP A 125 6.54 14.60 6.27
C ASP A 125 5.53 14.74 5.11
N LYS A 126 5.75 14.04 3.99
CA LYS A 126 4.81 14.02 2.86
C LYS A 126 3.69 13.01 3.12
N THR A 127 2.59 13.21 2.42
CA THR A 127 1.45 12.28 2.47
C THR A 127 1.45 11.41 1.24
N LEU A 128 1.55 10.10 1.43
CA LEU A 128 1.53 9.11 0.36
C LEU A 128 0.11 8.57 0.14
N ILE A 129 -0.12 8.06 -1.06
CA ILE A 129 -1.32 7.25 -1.36
C ILE A 129 -0.99 5.80 -1.06
N ILE A 130 -1.63 5.20 -0.05
CA ILE A 130 -1.32 3.85 0.42
C ILE A 130 -2.58 2.98 0.34
N PRO A 131 -2.65 2.00 -0.57
CA PRO A 131 -3.73 1.02 -0.59
C PRO A 131 -3.56 -0.01 0.54
N ILE A 132 -4.65 -0.30 1.23
CA ILE A 132 -4.67 -1.21 2.38
C ILE A 132 -5.79 -2.23 2.15
N ASN A 133 -5.43 -3.45 1.76
CA ASN A 133 -6.35 -4.57 1.72
C ASN A 133 -6.40 -5.22 3.09
N ILE A 134 -7.58 -5.44 3.63
CA ILE A 134 -7.78 -6.11 4.91
C ILE A 134 -8.81 -7.22 4.81
N ALA A 135 -8.70 -8.23 5.68
CA ALA A 135 -9.81 -9.12 5.97
C ALA A 135 -10.21 -9.00 7.43
N VAL A 136 -11.51 -8.94 7.68
CA VAL A 136 -12.11 -8.86 8.99
C VAL A 136 -12.85 -10.17 9.26
N PHE A 137 -12.34 -10.96 10.19
CA PHE A 137 -12.89 -12.25 10.56
C PHE A 137 -14.07 -12.09 11.49
N SER A 138 -15.18 -12.73 11.12
CA SER A 138 -16.40 -12.82 11.93
C SER A 138 -16.53 -14.15 12.67
N ASP A 139 -15.85 -15.19 12.22
CA ASP A 139 -15.82 -16.55 12.74
C ASP A 139 -14.57 -17.28 12.22
N PHE A 140 -14.28 -18.50 12.70
CA PHE A 140 -13.31 -19.40 12.08
C PHE A 140 -13.67 -19.60 10.61
N ASN A 141 -12.73 -19.43 9.70
CA ASN A 141 -12.92 -19.57 8.25
C ASN A 141 -13.97 -18.63 7.61
N LYS A 142 -14.43 -17.59 8.30
CA LYS A 142 -15.38 -16.60 7.76
C LYS A 142 -14.83 -15.20 7.93
N PHE A 143 -14.50 -14.57 6.83
CA PHE A 143 -14.05 -13.18 6.80
C PHE A 143 -14.72 -12.41 5.67
N LYS A 144 -14.65 -11.10 5.77
CA LYS A 144 -15.05 -10.15 4.73
C LYS A 144 -13.87 -9.27 4.39
N GLU A 145 -13.62 -9.12 3.10
CA GLU A 145 -12.53 -8.28 2.60
C GLU A 145 -12.98 -6.85 2.39
N TYR A 146 -12.07 -5.93 2.69
CA TYR A 146 -12.27 -4.51 2.45
C TYR A 146 -11.00 -3.92 1.81
N LYS A 147 -11.20 -2.99 0.88
CA LYS A 147 -10.16 -2.18 0.29
C LYS A 147 -10.28 -0.76 0.82
N PHE A 148 -9.22 -0.23 1.36
CA PHE A 148 -9.14 1.13 1.84
C PHE A 148 -7.93 1.81 1.19
N ILE A 149 -8.05 3.10 0.88
CA ILE A 149 -6.93 3.89 0.35
C ILE A 149 -6.69 5.04 1.31
N LEU A 150 -5.56 4.98 2.02
CA LEU A 150 -5.13 6.06 2.90
C LEU A 150 -4.59 7.21 2.04
N LYS A 151 -5.33 8.32 1.99
CA LYS A 151 -5.03 9.51 1.18
C LYS A 151 -4.56 10.69 2.02
N GLN A 152 -4.59 10.56 3.35
CA GLN A 152 -4.25 11.60 4.31
C GLN A 152 -3.23 11.08 5.34
N LYS A 153 -2.65 11.99 6.14
CA LYS A 153 -1.76 11.59 7.25
C LYS A 153 -2.45 10.63 8.23
N LYS A 154 -3.75 10.82 8.42
CA LYS A 154 -4.59 9.97 9.26
C LYS A 154 -5.99 9.91 8.69
N ASP A 155 -6.55 8.69 8.62
CA ASP A 155 -7.90 8.44 8.16
C ASP A 155 -8.44 7.16 8.78
N SER A 156 -9.75 6.90 8.69
CA SER A 156 -10.39 5.75 9.33
C SER A 156 -11.38 5.05 8.40
N LEU A 157 -11.30 3.73 8.38
CA LEU A 157 -12.34 2.86 7.81
C LEU A 157 -13.35 2.54 8.91
N ILE A 158 -14.62 2.79 8.63
CA ILE A 158 -15.73 2.47 9.51
C ILE A 158 -16.55 1.36 8.87
N ILE A 159 -16.77 0.29 9.63
CA ILE A 159 -17.59 -0.85 9.23
C ILE A 159 -18.76 -0.95 10.23
N GLU A 160 -19.97 -0.76 9.73
CA GLU A 160 -21.21 -0.81 10.51
C GLU A 160 -21.88 -2.16 10.36
N ASP A 161 -22.73 -2.50 11.32
CA ASP A 161 -23.53 -3.74 11.35
C ASP A 161 -22.68 -5.03 11.20
N PHE A 162 -21.46 -5.02 11.73
CA PHE A 162 -20.58 -6.17 11.67
C PHE A 162 -20.86 -7.15 12.83
N ASN A 163 -21.27 -8.36 12.48
CA ASN A 163 -21.50 -9.40 13.47
C ASN A 163 -20.31 -10.35 13.55
N THR A 164 -19.83 -10.62 14.75
CA THR A 164 -18.73 -11.54 15.02
C THR A 164 -19.07 -12.51 16.15
N LYS A 165 -18.49 -13.71 16.11
CA LYS A 165 -18.52 -14.69 17.20
C LYS A 165 -17.35 -14.51 18.20
N PHE A 166 -16.41 -13.66 17.87
CA PHE A 166 -15.30 -13.28 18.75
C PHE A 166 -15.71 -12.13 19.69
N ASN A 167 -15.00 -11.94 20.78
CA ASN A 167 -15.19 -10.79 21.67
C ASN A 167 -14.99 -9.45 20.93
N LYS A 168 -14.12 -9.46 19.93
CA LYS A 168 -13.91 -8.38 18.95
C LYS A 168 -13.47 -8.98 17.61
N PRO A 169 -13.74 -8.33 16.47
CA PRO A 169 -13.30 -8.83 15.16
C PRO A 169 -11.77 -8.97 15.11
N ILE A 170 -11.28 -10.07 14.53
CA ILE A 170 -9.85 -10.27 14.23
C ILE A 170 -9.59 -9.76 12.82
N ILE A 171 -8.47 -9.08 12.61
CA ILE A 171 -8.20 -8.37 11.37
C ILE A 171 -6.81 -8.71 10.86
N THR A 172 -6.71 -9.04 9.57
CA THR A 172 -5.44 -9.09 8.84
C THR A 172 -5.28 -7.84 7.98
N TYR A 173 -4.06 -7.35 7.89
CA TYR A 173 -3.73 -6.09 7.24
C TYR A 173 -2.75 -6.28 6.09
N PHE A 174 -2.82 -5.39 5.10
CA PHE A 174 -1.95 -5.37 3.93
C PHE A 174 -1.92 -6.70 3.17
N ARG A 175 -3.08 -7.35 3.08
CA ARG A 175 -3.23 -8.60 2.34
C ARG A 175 -2.76 -8.42 0.89
N GLU A 176 -2.26 -9.52 0.32
CA GLU A 176 -1.60 -9.54 -1.00
C GLU A 176 -0.46 -8.52 -1.09
N PHE A 177 0.12 -8.18 0.07
CA PHE A 177 1.15 -7.13 0.15
C PHE A 177 0.72 -5.85 -0.56
N SER A 178 -0.47 -5.33 -0.24
CA SER A 178 -1.12 -4.22 -0.96
C SER A 178 -0.28 -2.95 -1.06
N ALA A 179 0.67 -2.71 -0.15
CA ALA A 179 1.67 -1.65 -0.25
C ALA A 179 3.00 -2.04 0.41
N PRO A 180 4.16 -1.53 -0.09
CA PRO A 180 5.47 -1.78 0.48
C PRO A 180 5.73 -0.87 1.70
N VAL A 181 5.08 -1.15 2.82
CA VAL A 181 5.17 -0.39 4.08
C VAL A 181 5.53 -1.30 5.26
N ILE A 182 6.01 -0.71 6.34
CA ILE A 182 6.09 -1.34 7.65
C ILE A 182 4.88 -0.88 8.45
N TRP A 183 4.21 -1.80 9.15
CA TRP A 183 3.06 -1.44 9.98
C TRP A 183 3.19 -1.95 11.40
N GLU A 184 2.56 -1.22 12.32
CA GLU A 184 2.41 -1.56 13.71
C GLU A 184 0.91 -1.53 14.07
N THR A 185 0.46 -2.52 14.82
CA THR A 185 -0.95 -2.68 15.19
C THR A 185 -1.10 -3.02 16.67
N ASP A 186 -2.32 -2.92 17.17
CA ASP A 186 -2.74 -3.37 18.49
C ASP A 186 -3.19 -4.85 18.52
N THR A 187 -2.81 -5.63 17.50
CA THR A 187 -3.09 -7.07 17.44
C THR A 187 -2.44 -7.78 18.62
N THR A 188 -3.20 -8.61 19.32
CA THR A 188 -2.71 -9.38 20.47
C THR A 188 -2.03 -10.68 20.01
N TYR A 189 -1.23 -11.29 20.87
CA TYR A 189 -0.56 -12.56 20.58
C TYR A 189 -1.54 -13.68 20.19
N ASP A 190 -2.67 -13.80 20.89
CA ASP A 190 -3.69 -14.82 20.57
C ASP A 190 -4.33 -14.58 19.20
N GLU A 191 -4.51 -13.32 18.82
CA GLU A 191 -4.99 -12.96 17.47
C GLU A 191 -3.94 -13.24 16.40
N GLU A 192 -2.66 -13.06 16.68
CA GLU A 192 -1.57 -13.43 15.76
C GLU A 192 -1.54 -14.94 15.53
N ILE A 193 -1.68 -15.75 16.58
CA ILE A 193 -1.80 -17.21 16.44
C ILE A 193 -3.00 -17.57 15.57
N PHE A 194 -4.18 -16.98 15.85
CA PHE A 194 -5.36 -17.21 15.03
C PHE A 194 -5.12 -16.87 13.56
N ILE A 195 -4.47 -15.73 13.28
CA ILE A 195 -4.15 -15.30 11.92
C ILE A 195 -3.23 -16.32 11.23
N ILE A 196 -2.17 -16.78 11.90
CA ILE A 196 -1.24 -17.77 11.34
C ILE A 196 -1.96 -19.08 10.97
N GLU A 197 -2.95 -19.49 11.76
CA GLU A 197 -3.69 -20.75 11.54
C GLU A 197 -4.80 -20.64 10.49
N ASN A 198 -5.39 -19.45 10.29
CA ASN A 198 -6.62 -19.27 9.52
C ASN A 198 -6.51 -18.33 8.32
N GLU A 199 -5.42 -17.56 8.20
CA GLU A 199 -5.19 -16.70 7.02
C GLU A 199 -4.67 -17.55 5.86
N ILE A 200 -5.21 -17.31 4.68
CA ILE A 200 -4.88 -18.03 3.45
C ILE A 200 -4.09 -17.20 2.43
N ASP A 201 -3.80 -15.93 2.76
CA ASP A 201 -3.03 -15.00 1.91
C ASP A 201 -1.49 -15.20 2.07
#